data_c31edcc86d6daeba9be86e8903abf6f9
#
_entry.id   c31edcc86d6daeba9be86e8903abf6f9
#
_cell.length_a   1.000
_cell.length_b   1.000
_cell.length_c   1.000
_cell.angle_alpha   90.00
_cell.angle_beta   90.00
_cell.angle_gamma   90.00
#
_symmetry.space_group_name_H-M   'P 1'
#
loop_
_entity.id
_entity.type
_entity.pdbx_description
1 polymer ?
#
loop_
_entity_poly.entity_id
_entity_poly.type
_entity_poly.pdbx_seq_one_letter_code
_entity_poly.pdbx_strand_id
1 'polypeptide(L)'
;MNRKEKILIVDDEKIVRESLFHWFEEEGYEVETAEDGETALKKYEIIKYDLLLVDMKMPGMSGLELLSTIKSIDKDSVIILITAFASVPTAITALKNGAYDYVTKPVDPDELAHLVQKALEQRALKIENKQLKEKIDEIIRPDNLIGDSLQMKKIYELVQTVAPTDTTVMIRGESGTGKELVAKAIHINSNRKYFPIIPVNCGALAETILESELFGHEKGAFTGAQFRRKGKFEMADGGTIFLDEIGSISIKMQIELLRVIETKQFNRVGGNELIKSDFRVIIATNEPLEELVKAGKFREDLYYRLNVFTIVIPPLRERRSDLPLLVDFFLKKFSTAMNKPIRSVSKEAMDFLVNYDWPGNVRELENAIERAMVVGKKDTIQVGDLPFHISSNHFDADNGSKSLSSMERKYILKILNENNWNISKSAQILEIDRVTLYNKISKYSLSKINN
;
A
#
# COMPACT_ATOMS: atom_id res chain seq x y z
N MET A 1 -17.36 27.03 13.64
CA MET A 1 -18.77 27.43 13.55
C MET A 1 -19.45 26.35 12.74
N ASN A 2 -20.35 25.57 13.33
CA ASN A 2 -21.16 24.61 12.57
C ASN A 2 -22.04 25.41 11.60
N ARG A 3 -21.95 25.11 10.31
CA ARG A 3 -22.88 25.62 9.30
C ARG A 3 -24.26 25.07 9.66
N LYS A 4 -25.28 25.95 9.70
CA LYS A 4 -26.68 25.48 9.83
C LYS A 4 -27.06 24.73 8.56
N GLU A 5 -27.73 23.59 8.72
CA GLU A 5 -28.28 22.83 7.60
C GLU A 5 -29.41 23.61 6.96
N LYS A 6 -29.48 23.57 5.60
CA LYS A 6 -30.49 24.30 4.79
C LYS A 6 -31.59 23.36 4.34
N ILE A 7 -32.81 23.70 4.69
CA ILE A 7 -34.00 22.95 4.30
C ILE A 7 -34.87 23.79 3.33
N LEU A 8 -35.26 23.19 2.19
CA LEU A 8 -36.24 23.77 1.29
C LEU A 8 -37.59 23.05 1.45
N ILE A 9 -38.64 23.80 1.80
CA ILE A 9 -40.01 23.30 1.92
C ILE A 9 -40.78 23.70 0.67
N VAL A 10 -41.36 22.71 -0.01
CA VAL A 10 -42.08 22.89 -1.26
C VAL A 10 -43.52 22.34 -1.10
N ASP A 11 -44.50 23.19 -1.01
CA ASP A 11 -45.90 22.83 -0.83
C ASP A 11 -46.76 23.95 -1.41
N ASP A 12 -47.86 23.68 -2.10
CA ASP A 12 -48.74 24.71 -2.68
C ASP A 12 -49.65 25.35 -1.61
N GLU A 13 -49.89 24.67 -0.49
CA GLU A 13 -50.67 25.17 0.63
C GLU A 13 -49.87 26.13 1.51
N LYS A 14 -50.15 27.44 1.46
CA LYS A 14 -49.43 28.45 2.23
C LYS A 14 -49.39 28.16 3.75
N ILE A 15 -50.48 27.67 4.31
CA ILE A 15 -50.60 27.37 5.75
C ILE A 15 -49.63 26.27 6.15
N VAL A 16 -49.52 25.23 5.33
CA VAL A 16 -48.58 24.11 5.57
C VAL A 16 -47.14 24.60 5.48
N ARG A 17 -46.82 25.39 4.45
CA ARG A 17 -45.46 25.98 4.28
C ARG A 17 -45.04 26.84 5.48
N GLU A 18 -45.92 27.75 5.93
CA GLU A 18 -45.66 28.66 7.07
C GLU A 18 -45.50 27.88 8.38
N SER A 19 -46.34 26.85 8.61
CA SER A 19 -46.26 26.02 9.81
C SER A 19 -44.94 25.24 9.85
N LEU A 20 -44.55 24.56 8.76
CA LEU A 20 -43.30 23.81 8.68
C LEU A 20 -42.09 24.74 8.71
N PHE A 21 -42.19 25.94 8.10
CA PHE A 21 -41.14 26.95 8.14
C PHE A 21 -40.77 27.34 9.57
N HIS A 22 -41.80 27.78 10.35
CA HIS A 22 -41.58 28.21 11.74
C HIS A 22 -41.07 27.07 12.62
N TRP A 23 -41.60 25.87 12.43
CA TRP A 23 -41.16 24.70 13.16
C TRP A 23 -39.66 24.42 12.98
N PHE A 24 -39.21 24.26 11.73
CA PHE A 24 -37.82 23.95 11.46
C PHE A 24 -36.88 25.13 11.73
N GLU A 25 -37.33 26.35 11.67
CA GLU A 25 -36.59 27.52 12.12
C GLU A 25 -36.38 27.50 13.64
N GLU A 26 -37.38 27.11 14.42
CA GLU A 26 -37.28 26.93 15.89
C GLU A 26 -36.32 25.78 16.25
N GLU A 27 -36.31 24.71 15.48
CA GLU A 27 -35.34 23.60 15.60
C GLU A 27 -33.91 23.98 15.22
N GLY A 28 -33.73 25.18 14.67
CA GLY A 28 -32.41 25.77 14.42
C GLY A 28 -31.87 25.62 13.01
N TYR A 29 -32.65 25.10 12.07
CA TYR A 29 -32.32 25.01 10.65
C TYR A 29 -32.40 26.36 9.92
N GLU A 30 -31.73 26.47 8.78
CA GLU A 30 -31.90 27.56 7.82
C GLU A 30 -32.97 27.12 6.80
N VAL A 31 -34.15 27.73 6.86
CA VAL A 31 -35.33 27.27 6.10
C VAL A 31 -35.66 28.22 5.00
N GLU A 32 -35.91 27.72 3.80
CA GLU A 32 -36.55 28.44 2.70
C GLU A 32 -37.82 27.70 2.22
N THR A 33 -38.72 28.43 1.55
CA THR A 33 -39.97 27.86 1.04
C THR A 33 -40.11 28.12 -0.45
N ALA A 34 -40.82 27.25 -1.14
CA ALA A 34 -41.27 27.43 -2.53
C ALA A 34 -42.76 27.01 -2.64
N GLU A 35 -43.52 27.72 -3.47
CA GLU A 35 -44.94 27.47 -3.63
C GLU A 35 -45.27 26.43 -4.72
N ASP A 36 -44.28 26.11 -5.56
CA ASP A 36 -44.43 25.15 -6.64
C ASP A 36 -43.07 24.53 -7.00
N GLY A 37 -43.09 23.48 -7.82
CA GLY A 37 -41.89 22.76 -8.24
C GLY A 37 -40.93 23.58 -9.12
N GLU A 38 -41.45 24.52 -9.95
CA GLU A 38 -40.62 25.36 -10.82
C GLU A 38 -39.81 26.37 -10.00
N THR A 39 -40.47 27.00 -9.01
CA THR A 39 -39.83 27.92 -8.06
C THR A 39 -38.78 27.20 -7.22
N ALA A 40 -39.10 25.99 -6.75
CA ALA A 40 -38.19 25.15 -6.03
C ALA A 40 -36.92 24.80 -6.86
N LEU A 41 -37.11 24.44 -8.13
CA LEU A 41 -36.01 24.12 -9.05
C LEU A 41 -35.10 25.34 -9.28
N LYS A 42 -35.68 26.51 -9.55
CA LYS A 42 -34.89 27.77 -9.70
C LYS A 42 -34.07 28.09 -8.47
N LYS A 43 -34.63 27.90 -7.28
CA LYS A 43 -33.89 28.09 -6.01
C LYS A 43 -32.78 27.07 -5.85
N TYR A 44 -33.02 25.80 -6.18
CA TYR A 44 -32.05 24.71 -6.06
C TYR A 44 -30.84 24.90 -7.03
N GLU A 45 -31.07 25.49 -8.19
CA GLU A 45 -30.00 25.82 -9.14
C GLU A 45 -29.05 26.90 -8.60
N ILE A 46 -29.57 27.82 -7.75
CA ILE A 46 -28.78 28.92 -7.18
C ILE A 46 -28.10 28.48 -5.87
N ILE A 47 -28.84 27.77 -5.02
CA ILE A 47 -28.42 27.37 -3.67
C ILE A 47 -28.64 25.87 -3.49
N LYS A 48 -27.62 25.16 -3.07
CA LYS A 48 -27.77 23.75 -2.68
C LYS A 48 -28.35 23.65 -1.28
N TYR A 49 -29.47 22.97 -1.17
CA TYR A 49 -30.11 22.63 0.10
C TYR A 49 -29.60 21.27 0.61
N ASP A 50 -29.57 21.11 1.93
CA ASP A 50 -29.16 19.88 2.56
C ASP A 50 -30.31 18.84 2.57
N LEU A 51 -31.56 19.31 2.62
CA LEU A 51 -32.75 18.48 2.55
C LEU A 51 -33.90 19.25 1.89
N LEU A 52 -34.77 18.54 1.16
CA LEU A 52 -36.03 19.07 0.63
C LEU A 52 -37.21 18.30 1.23
N LEU A 53 -38.21 19.05 1.68
CA LEU A 53 -39.52 18.54 2.02
C LEU A 53 -40.47 18.96 0.88
N VAL A 54 -41.01 18.01 0.16
CA VAL A 54 -41.75 18.29 -1.08
C VAL A 54 -43.15 17.65 -1.05
N ASP A 55 -44.15 18.45 -1.22
CA ASP A 55 -45.51 17.91 -1.41
C ASP A 55 -45.59 17.15 -2.73
N MET A 56 -46.24 16.00 -2.69
CA MET A 56 -46.33 15.12 -3.87
C MET A 56 -47.26 15.68 -4.94
N LYS A 57 -48.32 16.36 -4.52
CA LYS A 57 -49.37 16.89 -5.42
C LYS A 57 -49.35 18.40 -5.42
N MET A 58 -48.74 18.99 -6.40
CA MET A 58 -48.71 20.44 -6.60
C MET A 58 -49.22 20.78 -8.01
N PRO A 59 -49.78 21.99 -8.23
CA PRO A 59 -50.10 22.49 -9.56
C PRO A 59 -48.86 22.65 -10.42
N GLY A 60 -48.95 22.35 -11.70
CA GLY A 60 -47.80 22.41 -12.64
C GLY A 60 -46.89 21.19 -12.47
N MET A 61 -45.67 21.40 -11.95
CA MET A 61 -44.69 20.34 -11.71
C MET A 61 -45.04 19.56 -10.43
N SER A 62 -45.30 18.28 -10.55
CA SER A 62 -45.56 17.40 -9.39
C SER A 62 -44.29 17.16 -8.56
N GLY A 63 -44.43 16.78 -7.28
CA GLY A 63 -43.31 16.46 -6.41
C GLY A 63 -42.45 15.28 -6.91
N LEU A 64 -43.03 14.32 -7.63
CA LEU A 64 -42.31 13.23 -8.26
C LEU A 64 -41.48 13.69 -9.47
N GLU A 65 -41.98 14.62 -10.26
CA GLU A 65 -41.23 15.22 -11.37
C GLU A 65 -40.08 16.09 -10.85
N LEU A 66 -40.32 16.89 -9.79
CA LEU A 66 -39.30 17.67 -9.11
C LEU A 66 -38.21 16.76 -8.53
N LEU A 67 -38.59 15.68 -7.83
CA LEU A 67 -37.65 14.66 -7.33
C LEU A 67 -36.76 14.13 -8.45
N SER A 68 -37.34 13.70 -9.56
CA SER A 68 -36.61 13.12 -10.69
C SER A 68 -35.64 14.14 -11.32
N THR A 69 -36.10 15.40 -11.45
CA THR A 69 -35.26 16.48 -11.99
C THR A 69 -34.11 16.81 -11.08
N ILE A 70 -34.34 17.00 -9.78
CA ILE A 70 -33.25 17.28 -8.83
C ILE A 70 -32.26 16.11 -8.75
N LYS A 71 -32.73 14.86 -8.75
CA LYS A 71 -31.89 13.67 -8.75
C LYS A 71 -31.03 13.52 -10.02
N SER A 72 -31.47 14.06 -11.13
CA SER A 72 -30.67 14.13 -12.36
C SER A 72 -29.50 15.13 -12.24
N ILE A 73 -29.70 16.23 -11.49
CA ILE A 73 -28.69 17.27 -11.22
C ILE A 73 -27.75 16.87 -10.08
N ASP A 74 -28.34 16.38 -8.99
CA ASP A 74 -27.62 15.98 -7.77
C ASP A 74 -28.16 14.63 -7.23
N LYS A 75 -27.45 13.56 -7.52
CA LYS A 75 -27.83 12.21 -7.04
C LYS A 75 -27.80 12.07 -5.52
N ASP A 76 -27.03 12.91 -4.83
CA ASP A 76 -26.85 12.86 -3.39
C ASP A 76 -27.79 13.77 -2.61
N SER A 77 -28.68 14.51 -3.30
CA SER A 77 -29.73 15.33 -2.67
C SER A 77 -30.64 14.46 -1.79
N VAL A 78 -31.07 14.96 -0.63
CA VAL A 78 -31.99 14.28 0.27
C VAL A 78 -33.38 14.90 0.09
N ILE A 79 -34.35 14.09 -0.33
CA ILE A 79 -35.71 14.54 -0.61
C ILE A 79 -36.69 13.63 0.12
N ILE A 80 -37.52 14.22 0.99
CA ILE A 80 -38.65 13.56 1.67
C ILE A 80 -39.91 14.06 1.01
N LEU A 81 -40.76 13.13 0.58
CA LEU A 81 -42.06 13.48 -0.02
C LEU A 81 -43.14 13.51 1.04
N ILE A 82 -44.04 14.52 0.96
CA ILE A 82 -45.21 14.64 1.81
C ILE A 82 -46.46 14.35 0.93
N THR A 83 -47.40 13.53 1.41
CA THR A 83 -48.56 13.15 0.61
C THR A 83 -49.83 13.01 1.44
N ALA A 84 -50.95 13.45 0.89
CA ALA A 84 -52.27 13.24 1.50
C ALA A 84 -52.82 11.81 1.29
N PHE A 85 -52.28 11.05 0.32
CA PHE A 85 -52.73 9.71 -0.01
C PHE A 85 -51.51 8.76 -0.18
N ALA A 86 -51.19 8.03 0.88
CA ALA A 86 -50.24 6.95 0.79
C ALA A 86 -50.89 5.68 0.22
N SER A 87 -50.81 5.49 -1.08
CA SER A 87 -51.03 4.15 -1.61
C SER A 87 -49.68 3.41 -1.68
N VAL A 88 -49.68 2.11 -1.40
CA VAL A 88 -48.47 1.27 -1.49
C VAL A 88 -47.74 1.42 -2.84
N PRO A 89 -48.45 1.50 -4.00
CA PRO A 89 -47.79 1.71 -5.28
C PRO A 89 -47.08 3.07 -5.41
N THR A 90 -47.67 4.17 -4.90
CA THR A 90 -47.08 5.51 -5.01
C THR A 90 -45.84 5.65 -4.11
N ALA A 91 -45.90 5.10 -2.91
CA ALA A 91 -44.77 5.05 -1.99
C ALA A 91 -43.56 4.27 -2.59
N ILE A 92 -43.82 3.10 -3.16
CA ILE A 92 -42.79 2.29 -3.85
C ILE A 92 -42.18 3.06 -5.03
N THR A 93 -43.00 3.78 -5.80
CA THR A 93 -42.54 4.58 -6.94
C THR A 93 -41.65 5.74 -6.47
N ALA A 94 -42.01 6.42 -5.40
CA ALA A 94 -41.23 7.50 -4.81
C ALA A 94 -39.83 7.03 -4.37
N LEU A 95 -39.76 5.93 -3.63
CA LEU A 95 -38.49 5.34 -3.17
C LEU A 95 -37.66 4.80 -4.33
N LYS A 96 -38.28 4.20 -5.35
CA LYS A 96 -37.55 3.75 -6.56
C LYS A 96 -36.95 4.92 -7.36
N ASN A 97 -37.61 6.08 -7.37
CA ASN A 97 -37.11 7.28 -8.00
C ASN A 97 -36.06 8.03 -7.15
N GLY A 98 -35.73 7.51 -5.98
CA GLY A 98 -34.63 8.02 -5.14
C GLY A 98 -35.06 8.99 -4.05
N ALA A 99 -36.36 9.06 -3.70
CA ALA A 99 -36.76 9.72 -2.46
C ALA A 99 -36.07 9.05 -1.26
N TYR A 100 -35.71 9.83 -0.26
CA TYR A 100 -35.16 9.30 0.98
C TYR A 100 -36.22 8.54 1.75
N ASP A 101 -37.40 9.19 1.90
CA ASP A 101 -38.60 8.61 2.51
C ASP A 101 -39.84 9.39 2.07
N TYR A 102 -41.02 8.98 2.57
CA TYR A 102 -42.25 9.71 2.40
C TYR A 102 -43.03 9.79 3.72
N VAL A 103 -43.80 10.85 3.91
CA VAL A 103 -44.65 11.11 5.09
C VAL A 103 -46.09 11.38 4.66
N THR A 104 -47.04 10.89 5.41
CA THR A 104 -48.48 11.09 5.12
C THR A 104 -49.04 12.29 5.86
N LYS A 105 -49.86 13.12 5.18
CA LYS A 105 -50.68 14.16 5.82
C LYS A 105 -51.85 13.52 6.57
N PRO A 106 -52.22 13.96 7.81
CA PRO A 106 -51.59 15.05 8.55
C PRO A 106 -50.20 14.67 9.08
N VAL A 107 -49.26 15.59 8.93
CA VAL A 107 -47.89 15.37 9.35
C VAL A 107 -47.79 15.51 10.86
N ASP A 108 -47.26 14.50 11.52
CA ASP A 108 -46.86 14.60 12.92
C ASP A 108 -45.50 15.31 12.94
N PRO A 109 -45.43 16.48 13.62
CA PRO A 109 -44.22 17.28 13.62
C PRO A 109 -42.99 16.55 14.25
N ASP A 110 -43.18 15.84 15.35
CA ASP A 110 -42.11 15.13 16.05
C ASP A 110 -41.59 13.96 15.20
N GLU A 111 -42.47 13.23 14.51
CA GLU A 111 -42.08 12.14 13.60
C GLU A 111 -41.29 12.70 12.39
N LEU A 112 -41.77 13.83 11.81
CA LEU A 112 -41.06 14.46 10.70
C LEU A 112 -39.71 15.01 11.13
N ALA A 113 -39.59 15.66 12.30
CA ALA A 113 -38.31 16.18 12.83
C ALA A 113 -37.32 15.05 13.02
N HIS A 114 -37.75 13.93 13.59
CA HIS A 114 -36.85 12.76 13.75
C HIS A 114 -36.39 12.18 12.41
N LEU A 115 -37.28 12.12 11.41
CA LEU A 115 -36.95 11.66 10.07
C LEU A 115 -35.93 12.60 9.37
N VAL A 116 -36.15 13.91 9.48
CA VAL A 116 -35.26 14.95 8.94
C VAL A 116 -33.88 14.86 9.57
N GLN A 117 -33.80 14.77 10.91
CA GLN A 117 -32.55 14.62 11.62
C GLN A 117 -31.77 13.39 11.14
N LYS A 118 -32.42 12.21 11.08
CA LYS A 118 -31.84 10.97 10.60
C LYS A 118 -31.33 11.09 9.17
N ALA A 119 -32.07 11.73 8.30
CA ALA A 119 -31.74 11.94 6.90
C ALA A 119 -30.48 12.84 6.75
N LEU A 120 -30.43 13.93 7.53
CA LEU A 120 -29.28 14.85 7.54
C LEU A 120 -28.02 14.22 8.13
N GLU A 121 -28.15 13.44 9.22
CA GLU A 121 -27.03 12.68 9.78
C GLU A 121 -26.45 11.68 8.76
N GLN A 122 -27.31 10.95 8.08
CA GLN A 122 -26.86 10.00 7.04
C GLN A 122 -26.16 10.71 5.88
N ARG A 123 -26.67 11.88 5.45
CA ARG A 123 -26.04 12.70 4.43
C ARG A 123 -24.67 13.23 4.88
N ALA A 124 -24.60 13.75 6.12
CA ALA A 124 -23.34 14.24 6.68
C ALA A 124 -22.26 13.14 6.70
N LEU A 125 -22.61 11.94 7.18
CA LEU A 125 -21.71 10.77 7.18
C LEU A 125 -21.27 10.38 5.76
N LYS A 126 -22.17 10.47 4.77
CA LYS A 126 -21.84 10.17 3.36
C LYS A 126 -20.85 11.17 2.77
N ILE A 127 -21.05 12.47 3.07
CA ILE A 127 -20.17 13.54 2.63
C ILE A 127 -18.79 13.40 3.30
N GLU A 128 -18.77 13.18 4.62
CA GLU A 128 -17.51 12.98 5.38
C GLU A 128 -16.74 11.77 4.83
N ASN A 129 -17.41 10.64 4.61
CA ASN A 129 -16.80 9.45 4.03
C ASN A 129 -16.18 9.73 2.65
N LYS A 130 -16.91 10.51 1.80
CA LYS A 130 -16.38 10.92 0.49
C LYS A 130 -15.14 11.79 0.62
N GLN A 131 -15.17 12.79 1.50
CA GLN A 131 -14.02 13.68 1.75
C GLN A 131 -12.82 12.92 2.31
N LEU A 132 -13.06 11.96 3.23
CA LEU A 132 -12.01 11.11 3.78
C LEU A 132 -11.39 10.22 2.69
N LYS A 133 -12.21 9.68 1.79
CA LYS A 133 -11.73 8.90 0.64
C LYS A 133 -10.89 9.75 -0.32
N GLU A 134 -11.32 10.97 -0.63
CA GLU A 134 -10.58 11.91 -1.47
C GLU A 134 -9.22 12.27 -0.83
N LYS A 135 -9.20 12.56 0.48
CA LYS A 135 -7.93 12.79 1.22
C LYS A 135 -7.02 11.56 1.21
N ILE A 136 -7.58 10.37 1.37
CA ILE A 136 -6.82 9.12 1.27
C ILE A 136 -6.23 8.98 -0.13
N ASP A 137 -7.00 9.23 -1.20
CA ASP A 137 -6.52 9.16 -2.59
C ASP A 137 -5.41 10.19 -2.90
N GLU A 138 -5.41 11.35 -2.23
CA GLU A 138 -4.33 12.34 -2.33
C GLU A 138 -3.04 11.89 -1.62
N ILE A 139 -3.17 11.22 -0.47
CA ILE A 139 -2.03 10.74 0.34
C ILE A 139 -1.43 9.47 -0.24
N ILE A 140 -2.29 8.58 -0.73
CA ILE A 140 -1.89 7.30 -1.33
C ILE A 140 -1.44 7.55 -2.78
N ARG A 141 -0.22 8.06 -2.94
CA ARG A 141 0.41 8.08 -4.27
C ARG A 141 1.14 6.77 -4.52
N PRO A 142 0.97 6.16 -5.72
CA PRO A 142 1.74 4.97 -6.10
C PRO A 142 3.24 5.26 -6.35
N ASP A 143 3.73 6.43 -5.97
CA ASP A 143 5.04 7.00 -6.31
C ASP A 143 6.25 6.21 -5.75
N ASN A 144 6.03 5.15 -4.98
CA ASN A 144 7.11 4.39 -4.35
C ASN A 144 7.62 3.20 -5.18
N LEU A 145 6.93 2.82 -6.26
CA LEU A 145 7.38 1.76 -7.15
C LEU A 145 8.10 2.39 -8.35
N ILE A 146 9.43 2.51 -8.25
CA ILE A 146 10.26 3.22 -9.23
C ILE A 146 10.90 2.24 -10.19
N GLY A 147 10.85 2.56 -11.49
CA GLY A 147 11.50 1.83 -12.56
C GLY A 147 10.84 2.11 -13.90
N ASP A 148 11.65 2.30 -14.95
CA ASP A 148 11.20 2.55 -16.32
C ASP A 148 11.66 1.46 -17.30
N SER A 149 12.35 0.44 -16.79
CA SER A 149 12.74 -0.74 -17.58
C SER A 149 11.52 -1.49 -18.13
N LEU A 150 11.72 -2.18 -19.25
CA LEU A 150 10.66 -3.00 -19.86
C LEU A 150 10.11 -4.06 -18.88
N GLN A 151 10.97 -4.59 -18.03
CA GLN A 151 10.58 -5.55 -17.01
C GLN A 151 9.64 -4.91 -15.97
N MET A 152 9.95 -3.69 -15.50
CA MET A 152 9.10 -2.99 -14.53
C MET A 152 7.78 -2.55 -15.16
N LYS A 153 7.77 -2.10 -16.42
CA LYS A 153 6.54 -1.79 -17.14
C LYS A 153 5.58 -2.98 -17.22
N LYS A 154 6.11 -4.19 -17.49
CA LYS A 154 5.29 -5.43 -17.44
C LYS A 154 4.73 -5.69 -16.04
N ILE A 155 5.49 -5.42 -14.97
CA ILE A 155 5.00 -5.57 -13.60
C ILE A 155 3.87 -4.58 -13.33
N TYR A 156 3.98 -3.32 -13.79
CA TYR A 156 2.89 -2.34 -13.66
C TYR A 156 1.61 -2.81 -14.37
N GLU A 157 1.73 -3.34 -15.58
CA GLU A 157 0.58 -3.90 -16.33
C GLU A 157 -0.07 -5.07 -15.58
N LEU A 158 0.73 -5.99 -15.03
CA LEU A 158 0.23 -7.10 -14.23
C LEU A 158 -0.46 -6.62 -12.94
N VAL A 159 0.11 -5.62 -12.27
CA VAL A 159 -0.50 -4.99 -11.09
C VAL A 159 -1.86 -4.38 -11.44
N GLN A 160 -1.95 -3.60 -12.52
CA GLN A 160 -3.21 -3.00 -12.96
C GLN A 160 -4.26 -4.06 -13.33
N THR A 161 -3.84 -5.16 -13.94
CA THR A 161 -4.73 -6.26 -14.33
C THR A 161 -5.31 -6.99 -13.13
N VAL A 162 -4.47 -7.29 -12.12
CA VAL A 162 -4.89 -8.11 -10.98
C VAL A 162 -5.51 -7.30 -9.84
N ALA A 163 -5.19 -6.02 -9.73
CA ALA A 163 -5.64 -5.18 -8.62
C ALA A 163 -7.17 -5.16 -8.43
N PRO A 164 -8.01 -5.01 -9.48
CA PRO A 164 -9.47 -4.96 -9.33
C PRO A 164 -10.10 -6.28 -8.89
N THR A 165 -9.35 -7.39 -8.90
CA THR A 165 -9.86 -8.72 -8.55
C THR A 165 -9.54 -9.08 -7.10
N ASP A 166 -10.28 -10.05 -6.53
CA ASP A 166 -9.98 -10.64 -5.21
C ASP A 166 -9.07 -11.88 -5.29
N THR A 167 -8.49 -12.13 -6.48
CA THR A 167 -7.58 -13.25 -6.71
C THR A 167 -6.37 -13.18 -5.79
N THR A 168 -5.95 -14.34 -5.27
CA THR A 168 -4.68 -14.48 -4.52
C THR A 168 -3.50 -14.18 -5.44
N VAL A 169 -2.58 -13.34 -4.98
CA VAL A 169 -1.38 -12.95 -5.74
C VAL A 169 -0.13 -13.44 -5.03
N MET A 170 0.71 -14.14 -5.77
CA MET A 170 2.05 -14.54 -5.33
C MET A 170 3.11 -13.62 -5.95
N ILE A 171 3.91 -12.97 -5.12
CA ILE A 171 5.01 -12.11 -5.56
C ILE A 171 6.32 -12.84 -5.30
N ARG A 172 7.06 -13.13 -6.37
CA ARG A 172 8.37 -13.81 -6.30
C ARG A 172 9.49 -12.83 -6.61
N GLY A 173 10.62 -13.02 -5.96
CA GLY A 173 11.82 -12.23 -6.22
C GLY A 173 12.80 -12.34 -5.08
N GLU A 174 14.07 -12.05 -5.36
CA GLU A 174 15.14 -12.03 -4.37
C GLU A 174 14.83 -11.07 -3.21
N SER A 175 15.55 -11.24 -2.10
CA SER A 175 15.45 -10.29 -0.98
C SER A 175 15.85 -8.89 -1.45
N GLY A 176 15.10 -7.87 -0.98
CA GLY A 176 15.38 -6.47 -1.31
C GLY A 176 14.95 -6.00 -2.70
N THR A 177 14.22 -6.80 -3.50
CA THR A 177 13.73 -6.41 -4.84
C THR A 177 12.54 -5.47 -4.82
N GLY A 178 11.84 -5.32 -3.66
CA GLY A 178 10.67 -4.45 -3.51
C GLY A 178 9.33 -5.18 -3.51
N LYS A 179 9.26 -6.47 -3.11
CA LYS A 179 8.02 -7.27 -3.05
C LYS A 179 6.91 -6.60 -2.25
N GLU A 180 7.24 -5.98 -1.11
CA GLU A 180 6.27 -5.25 -0.30
C GLU A 180 5.68 -4.03 -1.02
N LEU A 181 6.50 -3.32 -1.81
CA LEU A 181 6.03 -2.17 -2.60
C LEU A 181 5.05 -2.61 -3.71
N VAL A 182 5.32 -3.76 -4.34
CA VAL A 182 4.38 -4.34 -5.33
C VAL A 182 3.08 -4.76 -4.64
N ALA A 183 3.13 -5.37 -3.45
CA ALA A 183 1.93 -5.72 -2.68
C ALA A 183 1.10 -4.46 -2.32
N LYS A 184 1.76 -3.40 -1.87
CA LYS A 184 1.11 -2.09 -1.62
C LYS A 184 0.50 -1.51 -2.90
N ALA A 185 1.21 -1.57 -4.04
CA ALA A 185 0.70 -1.09 -5.32
C ALA A 185 -0.55 -1.86 -5.77
N ILE A 186 -0.60 -3.19 -5.58
CA ILE A 186 -1.78 -4.01 -5.86
C ILE A 186 -2.95 -3.58 -4.97
N HIS A 187 -2.72 -3.39 -3.67
CA HIS A 187 -3.77 -2.99 -2.73
C HIS A 187 -4.33 -1.60 -3.04
N ILE A 188 -3.47 -0.61 -3.28
CA ILE A 188 -3.85 0.79 -3.59
C ILE A 188 -4.69 0.88 -4.87
N ASN A 189 -4.43 0.03 -5.86
CA ASN A 189 -5.19 -0.01 -7.11
C ASN A 189 -6.39 -0.96 -7.05
N SER A 190 -6.71 -1.56 -5.89
CA SER A 190 -7.80 -2.51 -5.71
C SER A 190 -9.11 -1.83 -5.25
N ASN A 191 -10.21 -2.59 -5.33
CA ASN A 191 -11.49 -2.18 -4.75
C ASN A 191 -11.45 -2.07 -3.22
N ARG A 192 -10.39 -2.62 -2.58
CA ARG A 192 -10.18 -2.61 -1.11
C ARG A 192 -9.23 -1.50 -0.65
N LYS A 193 -8.88 -0.53 -1.50
CA LYS A 193 -7.89 0.53 -1.22
C LYS A 193 -8.21 1.41 0.00
N TYR A 194 -9.48 1.48 0.41
CA TYR A 194 -9.93 2.24 1.59
C TYR A 194 -9.98 1.40 2.88
N PHE A 195 -9.64 0.13 2.79
CA PHE A 195 -9.52 -0.79 3.92
C PHE A 195 -8.04 -1.04 4.24
N PRO A 196 -7.72 -1.62 5.40
CA PRO A 196 -6.32 -1.81 5.77
C PRO A 196 -5.60 -2.85 4.90
N ILE A 197 -4.30 -2.61 4.63
CA ILE A 197 -3.36 -3.66 4.25
C ILE A 197 -2.56 -4.05 5.49
N ILE A 198 -2.61 -5.31 5.87
CA ILE A 198 -1.97 -5.84 7.07
C ILE A 198 -0.76 -6.69 6.67
N PRO A 199 0.48 -6.17 6.82
CA PRO A 199 1.69 -6.95 6.55
C PRO A 199 2.02 -7.87 7.72
N VAL A 200 2.47 -9.09 7.39
CA VAL A 200 3.00 -10.09 8.33
C VAL A 200 4.24 -10.71 7.72
N ASN A 201 5.38 -10.61 8.39
CA ASN A 201 6.58 -11.36 8.02
C ASN A 201 6.55 -12.72 8.73
N CYS A 202 6.42 -13.80 7.95
CA CYS A 202 6.30 -15.16 8.46
C CYS A 202 7.66 -15.76 8.88
N GLY A 203 8.77 -15.25 8.36
CA GLY A 203 10.11 -15.74 8.69
C GLY A 203 10.75 -15.10 9.92
N ALA A 204 10.24 -13.93 10.36
CA ALA A 204 10.85 -13.18 11.45
C ALA A 204 10.43 -13.61 12.85
N LEU A 205 9.37 -14.43 12.99
CA LEU A 205 8.74 -14.76 14.27
C LEU A 205 8.84 -16.26 14.58
N ALA A 206 9.02 -16.58 15.86
CA ALA A 206 8.84 -17.97 16.33
C ALA A 206 7.41 -18.44 16.07
N GLU A 207 7.20 -19.73 15.79
CA GLU A 207 5.92 -20.31 15.38
C GLU A 207 4.76 -19.96 16.30
N THR A 208 4.94 -20.08 17.62
CA THR A 208 3.91 -19.75 18.62
C THR A 208 3.52 -18.28 18.62
N ILE A 209 4.49 -17.39 18.36
CA ILE A 209 4.24 -15.95 18.24
C ILE A 209 3.51 -15.65 16.93
N LEU A 210 3.94 -16.26 15.82
CA LEU A 210 3.30 -16.13 14.54
C LEU A 210 1.83 -16.59 14.57
N GLU A 211 1.54 -17.74 15.20
CA GLU A 211 0.18 -18.26 15.40
C GLU A 211 -0.68 -17.24 16.15
N SER A 212 -0.17 -16.72 17.28
CA SER A 212 -0.85 -15.69 18.07
C SER A 212 -1.03 -14.35 17.33
N GLU A 213 -0.06 -13.93 16.54
CA GLU A 213 -0.20 -12.70 15.72
C GLU A 213 -1.23 -12.89 14.61
N LEU A 214 -1.22 -14.01 13.88
CA LEU A 214 -2.13 -14.26 12.77
C LEU A 214 -3.59 -14.43 13.23
N PHE A 215 -3.82 -15.30 14.23
CA PHE A 215 -5.17 -15.68 14.66
C PHE A 215 -5.67 -14.90 15.87
N GLY A 216 -4.78 -14.22 16.60
CA GLY A 216 -5.10 -13.63 17.90
C GLY A 216 -5.15 -14.67 19.02
N HIS A 217 -5.37 -14.25 20.24
CA HIS A 217 -5.48 -15.15 21.40
C HIS A 217 -6.51 -14.66 22.40
N GLU A 218 -7.09 -15.60 23.12
CA GLU A 218 -7.92 -15.35 24.29
C GLU A 218 -7.04 -15.21 25.56
N LYS A 219 -7.58 -14.57 26.59
CA LYS A 219 -6.91 -14.46 27.88
C LYS A 219 -6.61 -15.87 28.45
N GLY A 220 -5.36 -16.13 28.82
CA GLY A 220 -4.92 -17.41 29.37
C GLY A 220 -4.55 -18.47 28.33
N ALA A 221 -4.53 -18.16 27.04
CA ALA A 221 -4.21 -19.11 25.96
C ALA A 221 -2.77 -19.67 26.07
N PHE A 222 -1.84 -18.91 26.62
CA PHE A 222 -0.45 -19.32 26.89
C PHE A 222 0.13 -18.50 28.04
N THR A 223 1.30 -18.90 28.55
CA THR A 223 2.02 -18.18 29.61
C THR A 223 2.39 -16.74 29.08
N GLY A 224 1.74 -15.73 29.69
CA GLY A 224 1.89 -14.32 29.25
C GLY A 224 0.67 -13.72 28.53
N ALA A 225 -0.34 -14.50 28.17
CA ALA A 225 -1.60 -14.02 27.59
C ALA A 225 -2.50 -13.39 28.65
N GLN A 226 -2.15 -12.20 29.13
CA GLN A 226 -2.90 -11.48 30.18
C GLN A 226 -4.24 -10.92 29.69
N PHE A 227 -4.34 -10.55 28.42
CA PHE A 227 -5.50 -9.93 27.79
C PHE A 227 -5.82 -10.63 26.48
N ARG A 228 -7.09 -10.56 26.06
CA ARG A 228 -7.53 -10.95 24.72
C ARG A 228 -6.91 -10.01 23.69
N ARG A 229 -6.41 -10.53 22.55
CA ARG A 229 -5.86 -9.76 21.45
C ARG A 229 -6.41 -10.23 20.10
N LYS A 230 -6.82 -9.27 19.26
CA LYS A 230 -7.24 -9.54 17.88
C LYS A 230 -6.05 -9.98 17.03
N GLY A 231 -6.26 -10.97 16.15
CA GLY A 231 -5.29 -11.42 15.17
C GLY A 231 -5.25 -10.57 13.90
N LYS A 232 -4.18 -10.75 13.11
CA LYS A 232 -4.00 -10.03 11.83
C LYS A 232 -5.09 -10.35 10.81
N PHE A 233 -5.62 -11.59 10.79
CA PHE A 233 -6.76 -11.94 9.94
C PHE A 233 -8.03 -11.16 10.32
N GLU A 234 -8.28 -10.98 11.62
CA GLU A 234 -9.40 -10.17 12.10
C GLU A 234 -9.22 -8.68 11.78
N MET A 235 -7.98 -8.18 11.87
CA MET A 235 -7.64 -6.79 11.53
C MET A 235 -7.70 -6.52 10.03
N ALA A 236 -7.55 -7.54 9.19
CA ALA A 236 -7.58 -7.43 7.74
C ALA A 236 -9.00 -7.48 7.15
N ASP A 237 -10.04 -7.51 7.99
CA ASP A 237 -11.43 -7.60 7.55
C ASP A 237 -11.80 -6.45 6.60
N GLY A 238 -12.43 -6.79 5.46
CA GLY A 238 -12.69 -5.88 4.35
C GLY A 238 -11.46 -5.52 3.50
N GLY A 239 -10.24 -5.73 4.03
CA GLY A 239 -8.97 -5.29 3.47
C GLY A 239 -8.14 -6.37 2.80
N THR A 240 -6.82 -6.28 3.00
CA THR A 240 -5.84 -7.18 2.40
C THR A 240 -4.85 -7.65 3.46
N ILE A 241 -4.57 -8.95 3.52
CA ILE A 241 -3.44 -9.48 4.27
C ILE A 241 -2.26 -9.72 3.34
N PHE A 242 -1.08 -9.25 3.71
CA PHE A 242 0.17 -9.47 3.00
C PHE A 242 1.10 -10.36 3.84
N LEU A 243 1.35 -11.59 3.36
CA LEU A 243 2.19 -12.59 4.03
C LEU A 243 3.56 -12.64 3.32
N ASP A 244 4.59 -12.08 3.95
CA ASP A 244 5.96 -12.14 3.41
C ASP A 244 6.71 -13.35 3.94
N GLU A 245 7.64 -13.88 3.15
CA GLU A 245 8.47 -15.06 3.45
C GLU A 245 7.64 -16.31 3.78
N ILE A 246 6.59 -16.56 2.97
CA ILE A 246 5.63 -17.65 3.20
C ILE A 246 6.28 -19.04 3.18
N GLY A 247 7.44 -19.21 2.53
CA GLY A 247 8.19 -20.46 2.51
C GLY A 247 8.71 -20.92 3.87
N SER A 248 8.82 -20.01 4.83
CA SER A 248 9.44 -20.24 6.15
C SER A 248 8.48 -20.82 7.19
N ILE A 249 7.17 -20.95 6.91
CA ILE A 249 6.18 -21.42 7.91
C ILE A 249 6.20 -22.94 8.08
N SER A 250 5.94 -23.40 9.32
CA SER A 250 5.88 -24.82 9.64
C SER A 250 4.70 -25.52 8.96
N ILE A 251 4.77 -26.85 8.81
CA ILE A 251 3.69 -27.66 8.23
C ILE A 251 2.37 -27.48 9.01
N LYS A 252 2.44 -27.34 10.34
CA LYS A 252 1.25 -27.06 11.17
C LYS A 252 0.59 -25.74 10.74
N MET A 253 1.38 -24.68 10.63
CA MET A 253 0.89 -23.36 10.21
C MET A 253 0.34 -23.37 8.77
N GLN A 254 0.92 -24.16 7.89
CA GLN A 254 0.43 -24.32 6.51
C GLN A 254 -1.00 -24.90 6.49
N ILE A 255 -1.30 -25.88 7.37
CA ILE A 255 -2.65 -26.47 7.47
C ILE A 255 -3.68 -25.41 7.94
N GLU A 256 -3.35 -24.69 9.01
CA GLU A 256 -4.24 -23.65 9.52
C GLU A 256 -4.44 -22.53 8.49
N LEU A 257 -3.37 -22.11 7.81
CA LEU A 257 -3.43 -21.08 6.77
C LEU A 257 -4.32 -21.50 5.60
N LEU A 258 -4.17 -22.75 5.11
CA LEU A 258 -5.02 -23.29 4.06
C LEU A 258 -6.50 -23.21 4.43
N ARG A 259 -6.84 -23.70 5.64
CA ARG A 259 -8.21 -23.66 6.17
C ARG A 259 -8.79 -22.23 6.16
N VAL A 260 -8.03 -21.26 6.66
CA VAL A 260 -8.48 -19.86 6.75
C VAL A 260 -8.63 -19.21 5.38
N ILE A 261 -7.73 -19.49 4.46
CA ILE A 261 -7.81 -18.95 3.07
C ILE A 261 -9.06 -19.48 2.36
N GLU A 262 -9.42 -20.74 2.60
CA GLU A 262 -10.57 -21.39 1.96
C GLU A 262 -11.89 -20.98 2.58
N THR A 263 -11.97 -21.06 3.92
CA THR A 263 -13.23 -20.89 4.63
C THR A 263 -13.51 -19.47 5.08
N LYS A 264 -12.47 -18.62 5.11
CA LYS A 264 -12.53 -17.26 5.69
C LYS A 264 -12.99 -17.27 7.16
N GLN A 265 -12.72 -18.38 7.86
CA GLN A 265 -13.13 -18.59 9.24
C GLN A 265 -11.98 -19.20 10.05
N PHE A 266 -11.84 -18.76 11.28
CA PHE A 266 -10.82 -19.25 12.22
C PHE A 266 -11.24 -19.01 13.67
N ASN A 267 -10.51 -19.61 14.60
CA ASN A 267 -10.67 -19.38 16.02
C ASN A 267 -9.41 -18.69 16.55
N ARG A 268 -9.52 -17.89 17.61
CA ARG A 268 -8.35 -17.40 18.35
C ARG A 268 -7.68 -18.55 19.11
N VAL A 269 -6.38 -18.41 19.29
CA VAL A 269 -5.62 -19.38 20.10
C VAL A 269 -6.22 -19.45 21.51
N GLY A 270 -6.55 -20.66 21.97
CA GLY A 270 -7.23 -20.90 23.27
C GLY A 270 -8.71 -20.54 23.30
N GLY A 271 -9.33 -20.18 22.17
CA GLY A 271 -10.76 -19.85 22.06
C GLY A 271 -11.53 -20.82 21.17
N ASN A 272 -12.86 -20.89 21.39
CA ASN A 272 -13.77 -21.70 20.57
C ASN A 272 -14.73 -20.82 19.72
N GLU A 273 -14.64 -19.50 19.82
CA GLU A 273 -15.47 -18.57 19.05
C GLU A 273 -15.03 -18.59 17.58
N LEU A 274 -15.97 -18.91 16.67
CA LEU A 274 -15.70 -18.89 15.23
C LEU A 274 -15.79 -17.46 14.70
N ILE A 275 -14.67 -16.95 14.21
CA ILE A 275 -14.55 -15.60 13.65
C ILE A 275 -14.60 -15.71 12.13
N LYS A 276 -15.44 -14.89 11.53
CA LYS A 276 -15.49 -14.68 10.06
C LYS A 276 -14.76 -13.40 9.71
N SER A 277 -13.91 -13.43 8.67
CA SER A 277 -13.22 -12.24 8.17
C SER A 277 -13.09 -12.32 6.66
N ASP A 278 -13.49 -11.27 5.95
CA ASP A 278 -13.35 -11.17 4.51
C ASP A 278 -12.10 -10.37 4.16
N PHE A 279 -11.07 -11.04 3.67
CA PHE A 279 -9.80 -10.42 3.29
C PHE A 279 -9.29 -10.97 1.96
N ARG A 280 -8.58 -10.14 1.23
CA ARG A 280 -7.77 -10.56 0.08
C ARG A 280 -6.40 -11.02 0.56
N VAL A 281 -5.82 -12.02 -0.13
CA VAL A 281 -4.50 -12.56 0.20
C VAL A 281 -3.49 -12.16 -0.86
N ILE A 282 -2.38 -11.55 -0.41
CA ILE A 282 -1.17 -11.34 -1.20
C ILE A 282 -0.04 -12.00 -0.45
N ILE A 283 0.77 -12.80 -1.12
CA ILE A 283 1.92 -13.46 -0.52
C ILE A 283 3.22 -13.07 -1.22
N ALA A 284 4.34 -13.15 -0.50
CA ALA A 284 5.66 -12.99 -1.09
C ALA A 284 6.60 -14.09 -0.66
N THR A 285 7.52 -14.44 -1.54
CA THR A 285 8.59 -15.40 -1.27
C THR A 285 9.82 -15.11 -2.11
N ASN A 286 10.99 -15.39 -1.55
CA ASN A 286 12.27 -15.47 -2.23
C ASN A 286 12.70 -16.92 -2.48
N GLU A 287 11.97 -17.90 -1.92
CA GLU A 287 12.27 -19.32 -2.03
C GLU A 287 11.51 -19.97 -3.19
N PRO A 288 12.11 -20.96 -3.86
CA PRO A 288 11.40 -21.76 -4.88
C PRO A 288 10.46 -22.75 -4.19
N LEU A 289 9.18 -22.34 -3.99
CA LEU A 289 8.18 -23.18 -3.29
C LEU A 289 8.00 -24.56 -3.92
N GLU A 290 8.20 -24.69 -5.23
CA GLU A 290 8.15 -25.96 -5.95
C GLU A 290 9.20 -26.96 -5.45
N GLU A 291 10.39 -26.49 -5.08
CA GLU A 291 11.45 -27.32 -4.50
C GLU A 291 11.10 -27.71 -3.07
N LEU A 292 10.52 -26.78 -2.31
CA LEU A 292 10.04 -27.07 -0.95
C LEU A 292 8.90 -28.09 -0.94
N VAL A 293 7.99 -28.07 -1.94
CA VAL A 293 6.95 -29.08 -2.13
C VAL A 293 7.58 -30.45 -2.40
N LYS A 294 8.52 -30.54 -3.34
CA LYS A 294 9.24 -31.80 -3.64
C LYS A 294 10.00 -32.33 -2.45
N ALA A 295 10.53 -31.46 -1.62
CA ALA A 295 11.26 -31.83 -0.39
C ALA A 295 10.34 -32.17 0.80
N GLY A 296 9.00 -32.10 0.64
CA GLY A 296 8.02 -32.31 1.71
C GLY A 296 8.01 -31.24 2.80
N LYS A 297 8.65 -30.09 2.55
CA LYS A 297 8.70 -28.95 3.48
C LYS A 297 7.56 -27.94 3.27
N PHE A 298 6.90 -27.99 2.12
CA PHE A 298 5.72 -27.20 1.82
C PHE A 298 4.61 -28.10 1.27
N ARG A 299 3.38 -27.89 1.72
CA ARG A 299 2.23 -28.71 1.29
C ARG A 299 1.82 -28.34 -0.13
N GLU A 300 1.54 -29.36 -0.91
CA GLU A 300 1.13 -29.20 -2.30
C GLU A 300 -0.25 -28.54 -2.45
N ASP A 301 -1.20 -28.87 -1.55
CA ASP A 301 -2.54 -28.27 -1.54
C ASP A 301 -2.50 -26.74 -1.28
N LEU A 302 -1.72 -26.32 -0.30
CA LEU A 302 -1.52 -24.89 -0.03
C LEU A 302 -0.82 -24.20 -1.20
N TYR A 303 0.20 -24.84 -1.79
CA TYR A 303 0.91 -24.27 -2.94
C TYR A 303 -0.05 -23.95 -4.10
N TYR A 304 -0.92 -24.90 -4.51
CA TYR A 304 -1.89 -24.65 -5.58
C TYR A 304 -2.93 -23.58 -5.21
N ARG A 305 -3.32 -23.51 -3.95
CA ARG A 305 -4.26 -22.46 -3.47
C ARG A 305 -3.66 -21.07 -3.51
N LEU A 306 -2.34 -20.95 -3.31
CA LEU A 306 -1.61 -19.69 -3.29
C LEU A 306 -1.11 -19.27 -4.70
N ASN A 307 -0.76 -20.23 -5.55
CA ASN A 307 -0.18 -19.99 -6.87
C ASN A 307 -1.27 -19.80 -7.95
N VAL A 308 -2.14 -18.80 -7.76
CA VAL A 308 -3.21 -18.48 -8.74
C VAL A 308 -2.73 -17.43 -9.74
N PHE A 309 -2.14 -16.33 -9.25
CA PHE A 309 -1.58 -15.28 -10.10
C PHE A 309 -0.19 -14.92 -9.59
N THR A 310 0.82 -15.11 -10.44
CA THR A 310 2.21 -14.88 -10.01
C THR A 310 2.83 -13.66 -10.70
N ILE A 311 3.45 -12.80 -9.91
CA ILE A 311 4.27 -11.67 -10.36
C ILE A 311 5.72 -11.96 -9.96
N VAL A 312 6.63 -11.98 -10.92
CA VAL A 312 8.07 -12.19 -10.67
C VAL A 312 8.78 -10.86 -10.81
N ILE A 313 9.43 -10.42 -9.73
CA ILE A 313 10.23 -9.19 -9.74
C ILE A 313 11.68 -9.55 -10.08
N PRO A 314 12.24 -9.02 -11.18
CA PRO A 314 13.62 -9.28 -11.55
C PRO A 314 14.58 -8.66 -10.54
N PRO A 315 15.75 -9.28 -10.31
CA PRO A 315 16.81 -8.68 -9.51
C PRO A 315 17.34 -7.41 -10.17
N LEU A 316 17.97 -6.53 -9.37
CA LEU A 316 18.39 -5.21 -9.84
C LEU A 316 19.43 -5.29 -10.97
N ARG A 317 20.29 -6.33 -10.99
CA ARG A 317 21.27 -6.59 -12.06
C ARG A 317 20.65 -6.84 -13.43
N GLU A 318 19.38 -7.24 -13.51
CA GLU A 318 18.64 -7.46 -14.76
C GLU A 318 17.86 -6.22 -15.22
N ARG A 319 17.80 -5.17 -14.40
CA ARG A 319 17.15 -3.88 -14.69
C ARG A 319 18.06 -2.70 -14.39
N ARG A 320 19.32 -2.78 -14.86
CA ARG A 320 20.36 -1.76 -14.60
C ARG A 320 19.96 -0.37 -15.10
N SER A 321 19.09 -0.27 -16.10
CA SER A 321 18.53 1.01 -16.59
C SER A 321 17.73 1.77 -15.52
N ASP A 322 17.22 1.10 -14.49
CA ASP A 322 16.46 1.74 -13.41
C ASP A 322 17.39 2.35 -12.32
N LEU A 323 18.68 1.97 -12.31
CA LEU A 323 19.64 2.43 -11.29
C LEU A 323 19.75 3.95 -11.18
N PRO A 324 19.91 4.73 -12.27
CA PRO A 324 19.99 6.18 -12.16
C PRO A 324 18.72 6.80 -11.53
N LEU A 325 17.53 6.30 -11.89
CA LEU A 325 16.26 6.75 -11.32
C LEU A 325 16.15 6.43 -9.83
N LEU A 326 16.57 5.22 -9.42
CA LEU A 326 16.58 4.81 -8.02
C LEU A 326 17.57 5.64 -7.20
N VAL A 327 18.75 5.91 -7.72
CA VAL A 327 19.76 6.76 -7.07
C VAL A 327 19.22 8.16 -6.86
N ASP A 328 18.65 8.79 -7.88
CA ASP A 328 18.05 10.12 -7.79
C ASP A 328 16.90 10.18 -6.77
N PHE A 329 16.09 9.14 -6.72
CA PHE A 329 15.03 9.03 -5.74
C PHE A 329 15.58 8.96 -4.31
N PHE A 330 16.57 8.11 -4.05
CA PHE A 330 17.17 7.98 -2.72
C PHE A 330 17.90 9.25 -2.30
N LEU A 331 18.59 9.92 -3.22
CA LEU A 331 19.21 11.21 -2.95
C LEU A 331 18.17 12.24 -2.48
N LYS A 332 17.05 12.37 -3.17
CA LYS A 332 15.95 13.27 -2.78
C LYS A 332 15.35 12.88 -1.43
N LYS A 333 15.07 11.60 -1.23
CA LYS A 333 14.52 11.04 0.02
C LYS A 333 15.40 11.39 1.21
N PHE A 334 16.69 11.11 1.14
CA PHE A 334 17.61 11.33 2.24
C PHE A 334 18.00 12.81 2.41
N SER A 335 18.04 13.59 1.32
CA SER A 335 18.23 15.03 1.41
C SER A 335 17.13 15.68 2.25
N THR A 336 15.88 15.32 2.02
CA THR A 336 14.75 15.81 2.81
C THR A 336 14.81 15.32 4.26
N ALA A 337 15.07 14.02 4.47
CA ALA A 337 15.08 13.42 5.80
C ALA A 337 16.22 13.94 6.69
N MET A 338 17.40 14.21 6.10
CA MET A 338 18.59 14.68 6.83
C MET A 338 18.72 16.19 6.85
N ASN A 339 17.81 16.92 6.19
CA ASN A 339 17.88 18.38 5.99
C ASN A 339 19.25 18.82 5.42
N LYS A 340 19.82 18.03 4.51
CA LYS A 340 21.10 18.28 3.84
C LYS A 340 20.81 18.70 2.39
N PRO A 341 21.68 19.52 1.76
CA PRO A 341 21.52 19.89 0.35
C PRO A 341 21.54 18.63 -0.52
N ILE A 342 20.73 18.65 -1.58
CA ILE A 342 20.71 17.56 -2.58
C ILE A 342 22.12 17.42 -3.14
N ARG A 343 22.67 16.20 -3.08
CA ARG A 343 23.98 15.88 -3.62
C ARG A 343 23.81 15.22 -4.98
N SER A 344 24.73 15.49 -5.88
CA SER A 344 24.89 14.74 -7.11
C SER A 344 25.79 13.54 -6.90
N VAL A 345 25.79 12.62 -7.84
CA VAL A 345 26.74 11.50 -7.89
C VAL A 345 27.74 11.78 -8.99
N SER A 346 29.04 11.61 -8.76
CA SER A 346 30.04 11.76 -9.81
C SER A 346 29.85 10.70 -10.90
N LYS A 347 30.31 11.00 -12.10
CA LYS A 347 30.17 10.07 -13.23
C LYS A 347 30.81 8.72 -12.93
N GLU A 348 32.00 8.75 -12.34
CA GLU A 348 32.76 7.54 -11.96
C GLU A 348 32.01 6.74 -10.89
N ALA A 349 31.38 7.41 -9.91
CA ALA A 349 30.57 6.75 -8.90
C ALA A 349 29.28 6.17 -9.51
N MET A 350 28.64 6.86 -10.45
CA MET A 350 27.47 6.35 -11.15
C MET A 350 27.81 5.13 -12.02
N ASP A 351 28.89 5.20 -12.80
CA ASP A 351 29.36 4.08 -13.60
C ASP A 351 29.67 2.86 -12.71
N PHE A 352 30.18 3.12 -11.52
CA PHE A 352 30.46 2.10 -10.52
C PHE A 352 29.16 1.45 -10.02
N LEU A 353 28.16 2.25 -9.62
CA LEU A 353 26.86 1.77 -9.15
C LEU A 353 26.13 0.94 -10.22
N VAL A 354 26.19 1.36 -11.50
CA VAL A 354 25.53 0.65 -12.62
C VAL A 354 26.17 -0.71 -12.92
N ASN A 355 27.48 -0.85 -12.71
CA ASN A 355 28.21 -2.09 -13.00
C ASN A 355 28.22 -3.09 -11.84
N TYR A 356 27.83 -2.70 -10.64
CA TYR A 356 27.75 -3.59 -9.49
C TYR A 356 26.51 -4.50 -9.57
N ASP A 357 26.62 -5.75 -9.10
CA ASP A 357 25.56 -6.76 -9.26
C ASP A 357 24.43 -6.69 -8.21
N TRP A 358 24.61 -5.92 -7.16
CA TRP A 358 23.61 -5.68 -6.12
C TRP A 358 22.98 -6.98 -5.56
N PRO A 359 23.73 -7.84 -4.87
CA PRO A 359 23.17 -9.08 -4.29
C PRO A 359 22.02 -8.82 -3.30
N GLY A 360 22.05 -7.69 -2.59
CA GLY A 360 20.93 -7.23 -1.73
C GLY A 360 19.92 -6.33 -2.45
N ASN A 361 19.99 -6.25 -3.80
CA ASN A 361 19.07 -5.52 -4.65
C ASN A 361 18.87 -4.05 -4.24
N VAL A 362 17.63 -3.57 -4.27
CA VAL A 362 17.28 -2.16 -3.98
C VAL A 362 17.55 -1.80 -2.52
N ARG A 363 17.40 -2.75 -1.59
CA ARG A 363 17.70 -2.50 -0.16
C ARG A 363 19.17 -2.23 0.08
N GLU A 364 20.05 -2.94 -0.62
CA GLU A 364 21.51 -2.70 -0.56
C GLU A 364 21.87 -1.35 -1.20
N LEU A 365 21.28 -1.02 -2.35
CA LEU A 365 21.44 0.28 -3.00
C LEU A 365 21.00 1.44 -2.08
N GLU A 366 19.83 1.32 -1.47
CA GLU A 366 19.29 2.31 -0.53
C GLU A 366 20.29 2.56 0.62
N ASN A 367 20.74 1.49 1.27
CA ASN A 367 21.73 1.58 2.36
C ASN A 367 23.06 2.18 1.90
N ALA A 368 23.50 1.86 0.68
CA ALA A 368 24.75 2.38 0.13
C ALA A 368 24.67 3.89 -0.11
N ILE A 369 23.57 4.38 -0.67
CA ILE A 369 23.34 5.82 -0.90
C ILE A 369 23.17 6.55 0.44
N GLU A 370 22.38 6.00 1.37
CA GLU A 370 22.23 6.57 2.72
C GLU A 370 23.58 6.76 3.40
N ARG A 371 24.40 5.72 3.43
CA ARG A 371 25.77 5.80 4.00
C ARG A 371 26.62 6.83 3.29
N ALA A 372 26.60 6.87 1.96
CA ALA A 372 27.38 7.82 1.19
C ALA A 372 27.00 9.27 1.52
N MET A 373 25.70 9.53 1.74
CA MET A 373 25.22 10.85 2.17
C MET A 373 25.61 11.20 3.61
N VAL A 374 25.74 10.23 4.51
CA VAL A 374 26.22 10.45 5.88
C VAL A 374 27.72 10.76 5.90
N VAL A 375 28.53 9.94 5.23
CA VAL A 375 30.00 9.98 5.27
C VAL A 375 30.58 11.06 4.36
N GLY A 376 30.00 11.28 3.19
CA GLY A 376 30.51 12.22 2.19
C GLY A 376 30.53 13.66 2.70
N LYS A 377 31.68 14.33 2.52
CA LYS A 377 31.92 15.72 2.96
C LYS A 377 31.66 16.76 1.85
N LYS A 378 31.57 16.33 0.60
CA LYS A 378 31.38 17.18 -0.59
C LYS A 378 29.92 17.13 -1.04
N ASP A 379 29.52 18.08 -1.88
CA ASP A 379 28.16 18.10 -2.46
C ASP A 379 27.95 17.01 -3.52
N THR A 380 29.01 16.35 -3.95
CA THR A 380 28.98 15.26 -4.93
C THR A 380 29.52 13.97 -4.32
N ILE A 381 28.73 12.91 -4.35
CA ILE A 381 29.12 11.58 -3.88
C ILE A 381 30.22 11.03 -4.82
N GLN A 382 31.35 10.66 -4.24
CA GLN A 382 32.48 10.06 -4.92
C GLN A 382 32.52 8.54 -4.70
N VAL A 383 33.29 7.80 -5.50
CA VAL A 383 33.48 6.35 -5.32
C VAL A 383 33.95 5.99 -3.90
N GLY A 384 34.81 6.82 -3.30
CA GLY A 384 35.30 6.61 -1.94
C GLY A 384 34.28 6.79 -0.82
N ASP A 385 33.13 7.42 -1.07
CA ASP A 385 32.03 7.57 -0.12
C ASP A 385 31.13 6.33 -0.08
N LEU A 386 31.20 5.48 -1.12
CA LEU A 386 30.44 4.24 -1.21
C LEU A 386 30.98 3.17 -0.26
N PRO A 387 30.18 2.18 0.18
CA PRO A 387 30.65 1.10 1.04
C PRO A 387 31.83 0.33 0.44
N PHE A 388 32.82 -0.05 1.29
CA PHE A 388 34.07 -0.68 0.85
C PHE A 388 33.85 -1.97 0.05
N HIS A 389 32.84 -2.78 0.39
CA HIS A 389 32.53 -4.02 -0.33
C HIS A 389 32.00 -3.77 -1.75
N ILE A 390 31.37 -2.62 -2.00
CA ILE A 390 30.97 -2.19 -3.33
C ILE A 390 32.19 -1.68 -4.10
N SER A 391 33.10 -0.93 -3.47
CA SER A 391 34.27 -0.35 -4.11
C SER A 391 35.39 -1.36 -4.39
N SER A 392 35.42 -2.49 -3.68
CA SER A 392 36.49 -3.51 -3.87
C SER A 392 36.24 -4.49 -5.02
N ASN A 393 35.00 -4.66 -5.48
CA ASN A 393 34.67 -5.62 -6.55
C ASN A 393 35.17 -5.21 -7.96
N HIS A 394 35.60 -3.98 -8.16
CA HIS A 394 36.16 -3.55 -9.45
C HIS A 394 37.63 -3.99 -9.66
N PHE A 395 38.27 -4.54 -8.62
CA PHE A 395 39.62 -5.07 -8.77
C PHE A 395 39.69 -6.58 -9.07
N ASP A 396 38.56 -7.29 -9.09
CA ASP A 396 38.49 -8.74 -9.23
C ASP A 396 37.73 -9.27 -10.46
N ALA A 397 37.57 -8.46 -11.51
CA ALA A 397 37.10 -8.95 -12.80
C ALA A 397 38.25 -9.58 -13.60
N ASP A 398 38.99 -10.52 -12.99
CA ASP A 398 39.75 -11.48 -13.75
C ASP A 398 39.73 -12.85 -13.07
N ASN A 399 39.37 -13.85 -13.83
CA ASN A 399 39.19 -15.26 -13.45
C ASN A 399 40.36 -15.81 -12.68
N GLY A 400 40.18 -16.26 -11.44
CA GLY A 400 41.22 -17.04 -10.81
C GLY A 400 40.92 -17.47 -9.38
N SER A 401 40.90 -18.76 -9.17
CA SER A 401 40.71 -19.51 -7.91
C SER A 401 40.80 -18.72 -6.60
N LYS A 402 39.78 -18.90 -5.73
CA LYS A 402 39.72 -18.38 -4.34
C LYS A 402 40.79 -19.00 -3.41
N SER A 403 41.92 -19.44 -3.94
CA SER A 403 42.98 -20.05 -3.16
C SER A 403 43.87 -18.98 -2.50
N LEU A 404 44.38 -19.26 -1.30
CA LEU A 404 45.35 -18.39 -0.60
C LEU A 404 46.55 -18.05 -1.49
N SER A 405 47.03 -18.99 -2.30
CA SER A 405 48.11 -18.77 -3.24
C SER A 405 47.79 -17.75 -4.34
N SER A 406 46.54 -17.71 -4.81
CA SER A 406 46.08 -16.72 -5.79
C SER A 406 46.01 -15.33 -5.18
N MET A 407 45.47 -15.20 -3.96
CA MET A 407 45.45 -13.92 -3.22
C MET A 407 46.84 -13.42 -2.90
N GLU A 408 47.74 -14.29 -2.45
CA GLU A 408 49.12 -13.96 -2.17
C GLU A 408 49.86 -13.47 -3.43
N ARG A 409 49.68 -14.16 -4.56
CA ARG A 409 50.24 -13.76 -5.85
C ARG A 409 49.80 -12.34 -6.25
N LYS A 410 48.52 -12.07 -6.19
CA LYS A 410 47.94 -10.76 -6.55
C LYS A 410 48.48 -9.65 -5.63
N TYR A 411 48.52 -9.91 -4.33
CA TYR A 411 49.02 -8.93 -3.36
C TYR A 411 50.51 -8.61 -3.52
N ILE A 412 51.32 -9.61 -3.72
CA ILE A 412 52.79 -9.43 -3.99
C ILE A 412 52.95 -8.61 -5.29
N LEU A 413 52.26 -8.95 -6.37
CA LEU A 413 52.35 -8.23 -7.64
C LEU A 413 51.95 -6.76 -7.49
N LYS A 414 50.88 -6.47 -6.75
CA LYS A 414 50.43 -5.11 -6.42
C LYS A 414 51.52 -4.30 -5.74
N ILE A 415 52.10 -4.82 -4.67
CA ILE A 415 53.17 -4.14 -3.90
C ILE A 415 54.42 -3.94 -4.73
N LEU A 416 54.79 -4.90 -5.58
CA LEU A 416 55.93 -4.77 -6.51
C LEU A 416 55.69 -3.62 -7.52
N ASN A 417 54.50 -3.53 -8.09
CA ASN A 417 54.16 -2.47 -9.07
C ASN A 417 54.11 -1.10 -8.40
N GLU A 418 53.49 -0.97 -7.22
CA GLU A 418 53.40 0.29 -6.46
C GLU A 418 54.80 0.82 -6.05
N ASN A 419 55.77 -0.05 -5.90
CA ASN A 419 57.14 0.33 -5.55
C ASN A 419 58.11 0.20 -6.72
N ASN A 420 57.66 0.26 -7.98
CA ASN A 420 58.48 0.19 -9.18
C ASN A 420 59.45 -1.00 -9.21
N TRP A 421 59.02 -2.16 -8.66
CA TRP A 421 59.84 -3.39 -8.55
C TRP A 421 61.09 -3.23 -7.67
N ASN A 422 61.09 -2.31 -6.72
CA ASN A 422 62.15 -2.22 -5.71
C ASN A 422 61.97 -3.35 -4.68
N ILE A 423 62.71 -4.43 -4.84
CA ILE A 423 62.59 -5.64 -4.03
C ILE A 423 62.81 -5.36 -2.54
N SER A 424 63.79 -4.49 -2.21
CA SER A 424 64.11 -4.19 -0.81
C SER A 424 62.94 -3.49 -0.10
N LYS A 425 62.35 -2.50 -0.76
CA LYS A 425 61.21 -1.75 -0.22
C LYS A 425 59.94 -2.59 -0.18
N SER A 426 59.73 -3.40 -1.23
CA SER A 426 58.56 -4.28 -1.29
C SER A 426 58.60 -5.40 -0.24
N ALA A 427 59.78 -5.97 0.01
CA ALA A 427 60.01 -6.98 1.05
C ALA A 427 59.70 -6.40 2.45
N GLN A 428 60.12 -5.17 2.70
CA GLN A 428 59.87 -4.47 3.96
C GLN A 428 58.34 -4.21 4.18
N ILE A 429 57.64 -3.78 3.12
CA ILE A 429 56.19 -3.54 3.18
C ILE A 429 55.40 -4.84 3.37
N LEU A 430 55.86 -5.93 2.77
CA LEU A 430 55.28 -7.26 2.89
C LEU A 430 55.64 -7.97 4.20
N GLU A 431 56.51 -7.36 5.04
CA GLU A 431 57.02 -7.93 6.29
C GLU A 431 57.67 -9.32 6.10
N ILE A 432 58.37 -9.53 4.94
CA ILE A 432 59.10 -10.76 4.64
C ILE A 432 60.55 -10.42 4.26
N ASP A 433 61.45 -11.39 4.37
CA ASP A 433 62.80 -11.22 3.93
C ASP A 433 62.93 -11.22 2.38
N ARG A 434 63.97 -10.63 1.87
CA ARG A 434 64.19 -10.48 0.42
C ARG A 434 64.34 -11.83 -0.31
N VAL A 435 64.87 -12.85 0.34
CA VAL A 435 65.01 -14.19 -0.25
C VAL A 435 63.67 -14.84 -0.41
N THR A 436 62.78 -14.69 0.59
CA THR A 436 61.41 -15.16 0.55
C THR A 436 60.62 -14.45 -0.56
N LEU A 437 60.80 -13.13 -0.75
CA LEU A 437 60.16 -12.40 -1.84
C LEU A 437 60.65 -12.88 -3.22
N TYR A 438 61.96 -13.09 -3.41
CA TYR A 438 62.50 -13.66 -4.66
C TYR A 438 61.95 -15.05 -4.96
N ASN A 439 61.83 -15.92 -3.95
CA ASN A 439 61.30 -17.26 -4.11
C ASN A 439 59.79 -17.20 -4.50
N LYS A 440 59.01 -16.25 -3.93
CA LYS A 440 57.61 -16.05 -4.28
C LYS A 440 57.44 -15.45 -5.68
N ILE A 441 58.31 -14.52 -6.10
CA ILE A 441 58.32 -13.98 -7.47
C ILE A 441 58.55 -15.12 -8.47
N SER A 442 59.55 -15.97 -8.20
CA SER A 442 59.85 -17.14 -9.04
C SER A 442 58.69 -18.16 -9.03
N LYS A 443 58.19 -18.53 -7.86
CA LYS A 443 57.09 -19.49 -7.69
C LYS A 443 55.83 -19.08 -8.46
N TYR A 444 55.51 -17.78 -8.47
CA TYR A 444 54.30 -17.25 -9.11
C TYR A 444 54.54 -16.70 -10.51
N SER A 445 55.80 -16.84 -11.03
CA SER A 445 56.22 -16.38 -12.37
C SER A 445 55.83 -14.90 -12.61
N LEU A 446 56.08 -14.04 -11.60
CA LEU A 446 55.78 -12.62 -11.71
C LEU A 446 56.88 -11.91 -12.53
N SER A 447 56.45 -11.09 -13.50
CA SER A 447 57.34 -10.29 -14.33
C SER A 447 56.89 -8.84 -14.40
N LYS A 448 57.84 -7.92 -14.56
CA LYS A 448 57.54 -6.50 -14.79
C LYS A 448 56.93 -6.37 -16.19
N ILE A 449 55.70 -5.88 -16.29
CA ILE A 449 55.08 -5.53 -17.58
C ILE A 449 55.79 -4.27 -18.06
N ASN A 450 56.68 -4.41 -19.06
CA ASN A 450 57.22 -3.25 -19.77
C ASN A 450 56.12 -2.66 -20.64
N ASN A 451 55.64 -1.45 -20.28
CA ASN A 451 54.94 -0.61 -21.19
C ASN A 451 55.90 0.09 -22.13
#